data_b5a23c96f34566cbb630bf0cb67c44e6
#
_entry.id   b5a23c96f34566cbb630bf0cb67c44e6
#
_cell.length_a   1.000
_cell.length_b   1.000
_cell.length_c   1.000
_cell.angle_alpha   90.00
_cell.angle_beta   90.00
_cell.angle_gamma   90.00
#
_symmetry.space_group_name_H-M   'P 1'
#
loop_
_entity.id
_entity.type
_entity.pdbx_description
1 polymer ?
#
loop_
_entity_poly.entity_id
_entity_poly.type
_entity_poly.pdbx_seq_one_letter_code
_entity_poly.pdbx_strand_id
1 'polypeptide(L)'
;EALDRKNNPKEGSYTNYLFDKGLDKILKKVGEEATEVVIGAKNADKTEIANETADVLYHLAVMLVETGVSPEDVKAVLKARQGKQSNVHDRKEVTDY
;
A
#
# COMPACT_ATOMS: atom_id res chain seq x y z
N GLU A 1 8.81 4.79 9.03
CA GLU A 1 8.04 5.89 9.58
C GLU A 1 6.83 5.40 10.39
N ALA A 2 6.04 4.52 9.84
CA ALA A 2 4.90 3.98 10.57
C ALA A 2 5.34 3.26 11.84
N LEU A 3 6.47 2.57 11.78
CA LEU A 3 6.99 1.88 12.94
C LEU A 3 7.44 2.87 14.01
N ASP A 4 8.09 3.95 13.60
CA ASP A 4 8.50 5.00 14.54
C ASP A 4 7.30 5.58 15.27
N ARG A 5 6.21 5.81 14.54
CA ARG A 5 5.03 6.39 15.16
C ARG A 5 4.34 5.43 16.08
N LYS A 6 4.43 4.13 15.81
CA LYS A 6 3.91 3.15 16.73
C LYS A 6 4.67 3.16 18.03
N ASN A 7 6.00 3.33 17.97
CA ASN A 7 6.85 3.37 19.15
C ASN A 7 6.84 4.72 19.85
N ASN A 8 6.48 5.79 19.13
CA ASN A 8 6.45 7.15 19.66
C ASN A 8 5.09 7.77 19.42
N PRO A 9 4.10 7.38 20.23
CA PRO A 9 2.71 7.75 19.96
C PRO A 9 2.43 9.25 19.93
N LYS A 10 3.30 10.05 20.47
CA LYS A 10 3.05 11.50 20.47
C LYS A 10 3.17 12.15 19.10
N GLU A 11 3.82 11.47 18.19
CA GLU A 11 4.22 12.10 16.94
C GLU A 11 3.30 11.90 15.77
N GLY A 12 2.30 11.07 15.90
CA GLY A 12 1.44 10.80 14.76
C GLY A 12 0.09 10.37 15.22
N SER A 13 -0.74 11.33 15.58
CA SER A 13 -2.03 11.02 16.17
C SER A 13 -2.90 10.17 15.26
N TYR A 14 -2.84 10.39 13.95
CA TYR A 14 -3.64 9.55 13.04
C TYR A 14 -3.10 8.12 13.00
N THR A 15 -1.80 7.96 12.94
CA THR A 15 -1.19 6.63 12.94
C THR A 15 -1.50 5.91 14.24
N ASN A 16 -1.44 6.63 15.36
CA ASN A 16 -1.81 6.06 16.64
C ASN A 16 -3.27 5.63 16.67
N TYR A 17 -4.13 6.44 16.09
CA TYR A 17 -5.54 6.11 15.99
C TYR A 17 -5.73 4.80 15.25
N LEU A 18 -5.00 4.61 14.15
CA LEU A 18 -5.11 3.39 13.37
C LEU A 18 -4.66 2.16 14.17
N PHE A 19 -3.53 2.28 14.87
CA PHE A 19 -3.05 1.16 15.68
C PHE A 19 -3.99 0.87 16.84
N ASP A 20 -4.58 1.91 17.44
CA ASP A 20 -5.53 1.72 18.53
C ASP A 20 -6.81 1.04 18.05
N LYS A 21 -7.28 1.38 16.88
CA LYS A 21 -8.49 0.78 16.34
C LYS A 21 -8.26 -0.65 15.84
N GLY A 22 -7.03 -0.97 15.49
CA GLY A 22 -6.66 -2.32 15.14
C GLY A 22 -6.77 -2.64 13.67
N LEU A 23 -6.49 -3.89 13.36
CA LEU A 23 -6.33 -4.35 12.00
C LEU A 23 -7.55 -4.13 11.11
N ASP A 24 -8.74 -4.38 11.65
CA ASP A 24 -9.94 -4.23 10.83
C ASP A 24 -10.10 -2.82 10.29
N LYS A 25 -9.83 -1.83 11.14
CA LYS A 25 -9.91 -0.44 10.71
C LYS A 25 -8.86 -0.13 9.65
N ILE A 26 -7.65 -0.64 9.87
CA ILE A 26 -6.56 -0.43 8.92
C ILE A 26 -6.92 -1.03 7.57
N LEU A 27 -7.43 -2.25 7.58
CA LEU A 27 -7.81 -2.91 6.32
C LEU A 27 -8.94 -2.19 5.61
N LYS A 28 -9.89 -1.67 6.38
CA LYS A 28 -10.96 -0.89 5.79
C LYS A 28 -10.41 0.33 5.07
N LYS A 29 -9.45 1.02 5.68
CA LYS A 29 -8.84 2.19 5.06
C LYS A 29 -8.09 1.80 3.78
N VAL A 30 -7.37 0.69 3.79
CA VAL A 30 -6.69 0.23 2.59
C VAL A 30 -7.69 0.04 1.45
N GLY A 31 -8.81 -0.61 1.73
CA GLY A 31 -9.83 -0.83 0.71
C GLY A 31 -10.44 0.46 0.20
N GLU A 32 -10.75 1.38 1.11
CA GLU A 32 -11.35 2.67 0.75
C GLU A 32 -10.42 3.49 -0.13
N GLU A 33 -9.15 3.58 0.26
CA GLU A 33 -8.19 4.39 -0.50
C GLU A 33 -7.87 3.76 -1.85
N ALA A 34 -7.82 2.43 -1.91
CA ALA A 34 -7.62 1.77 -3.19
C ALA A 34 -8.76 2.07 -4.16
N THR A 35 -9.99 2.10 -3.65
CA THR A 35 -11.15 2.46 -4.46
C THR A 35 -11.01 3.89 -4.98
N GLU A 36 -10.53 4.81 -4.15
CA GLU A 36 -10.33 6.19 -4.57
C GLU A 36 -9.29 6.31 -5.69
N VAL A 37 -8.25 5.47 -5.62
CA VAL A 37 -7.26 5.44 -6.70
C VAL A 37 -7.93 5.03 -8.01
N VAL A 38 -8.77 4.01 -7.96
CA VAL A 38 -9.48 3.54 -9.14
C VAL A 38 -10.35 4.65 -9.73
N ILE A 39 -11.09 5.33 -8.86
CA ILE A 39 -11.96 6.41 -9.31
C ILE A 39 -11.16 7.55 -9.92
N GLY A 40 -10.08 7.95 -9.26
CA GLY A 40 -9.22 9.02 -9.78
C GLY A 40 -8.64 8.67 -11.14
N ALA A 41 -8.21 7.44 -11.30
CA ALA A 41 -7.64 6.98 -12.56
C ALA A 41 -8.70 6.97 -13.65
N LYS A 42 -9.91 6.54 -13.32
CA LYS A 42 -11.02 6.51 -14.24
C LYS A 42 -11.36 7.90 -14.74
N ASN A 43 -11.23 8.89 -13.87
CA ASN A 43 -11.52 10.28 -14.22
C ASN A 43 -10.33 11.02 -14.82
N ALA A 44 -9.19 10.33 -14.96
CA ALA A 44 -7.97 10.92 -15.51
C ALA A 44 -7.51 12.15 -14.73
N ASP A 45 -7.74 12.17 -13.43
CA ASP A 45 -7.38 13.27 -12.56
C ASP A 45 -6.03 12.99 -11.93
N LYS A 46 -4.97 13.55 -12.49
CA LYS A 46 -3.61 13.23 -12.07
C LYS A 46 -3.34 13.63 -10.63
N THR A 47 -3.87 14.75 -10.18
CA THR A 47 -3.69 15.19 -8.81
C THR A 47 -4.33 14.22 -7.85
N GLU A 48 -5.54 13.81 -8.15
CA GLU A 48 -6.24 12.85 -7.30
C GLU A 48 -5.54 11.50 -7.29
N ILE A 49 -5.09 11.04 -8.46
CA ILE A 49 -4.35 9.77 -8.54
C ILE A 49 -3.14 9.81 -7.62
N ALA A 50 -2.36 10.90 -7.67
CA ALA A 50 -1.16 10.99 -6.85
C ALA A 50 -1.50 11.01 -5.37
N ASN A 51 -2.50 11.80 -4.98
CA ASN A 51 -2.89 11.90 -3.58
C ASN A 51 -3.40 10.58 -3.04
N GLU A 52 -4.29 9.93 -3.76
CA GLU A 52 -4.88 8.69 -3.27
C GLU A 52 -3.88 7.54 -3.31
N THR A 53 -2.97 7.54 -4.28
CA THR A 53 -1.92 6.53 -4.31
C THR A 53 -1.01 6.67 -3.09
N ALA A 54 -0.67 7.91 -2.73
CA ALA A 54 0.14 8.15 -1.53
C ALA A 54 -0.59 7.63 -0.29
N ASP A 55 -1.90 7.85 -0.21
CA ASP A 55 -2.69 7.37 0.90
C ASP A 55 -2.71 5.85 0.98
N VAL A 56 -2.83 5.18 -0.16
CA VAL A 56 -2.79 3.73 -0.20
C VAL A 56 -1.45 3.22 0.31
N LEU A 57 -0.36 3.81 -0.18
CA LEU A 57 0.98 3.39 0.24
C LEU A 57 1.17 3.58 1.74
N TYR A 58 0.67 4.70 2.27
CA TYR A 58 0.75 4.96 3.70
C TYR A 58 0.00 3.90 4.51
N HIS A 59 -1.24 3.62 4.13
CA HIS A 59 -2.04 2.66 4.87
C HIS A 59 -1.52 1.23 4.71
N LEU A 60 -0.93 0.91 3.55
CA LEU A 60 -0.28 -0.38 3.38
C LEU A 60 0.92 -0.51 4.31
N ALA A 61 1.69 0.58 4.49
CA ALA A 61 2.83 0.54 5.40
C ALA A 61 2.35 0.29 6.84
N VAL A 62 1.27 0.94 7.25
CA VAL A 62 0.69 0.73 8.57
C VAL A 62 0.23 -0.73 8.71
N MET A 63 -0.41 -1.26 7.69
CA MET A 63 -0.88 -2.64 7.70
C MET A 63 0.30 -3.61 7.86
N LEU A 64 1.38 -3.36 7.15
CA LEU A 64 2.56 -4.23 7.24
C LEU A 64 3.12 -4.24 8.66
N VAL A 65 3.22 -3.07 9.28
CA VAL A 65 3.69 -2.98 10.66
C VAL A 65 2.76 -3.77 11.59
N GLU A 66 1.47 -3.58 11.43
CA GLU A 66 0.49 -4.23 12.31
C GLU A 66 0.50 -5.75 12.15
N THR A 67 0.73 -6.25 10.93
CA THR A 67 0.71 -7.69 10.69
C THR A 67 2.08 -8.34 10.86
N GLY A 68 3.12 -7.55 11.07
CA GLY A 68 4.45 -8.11 11.28
C GLY A 68 5.17 -8.51 10.00
N VAL A 69 4.70 -8.03 8.85
CA VAL A 69 5.35 -8.30 7.57
C VAL A 69 6.29 -7.14 7.27
N SER A 70 7.55 -7.43 6.98
CA SER A 70 8.52 -6.36 6.73
C SER A 70 8.46 -5.91 5.28
N PRO A 71 8.85 -4.65 4.99
CA PRO A 71 8.99 -4.20 3.61
C PRO A 71 9.98 -5.06 2.82
N GLU A 72 10.97 -5.63 3.50
CA GLU A 72 11.95 -6.49 2.84
C GLU A 72 11.31 -7.77 2.34
N ASP A 73 10.33 -8.30 3.07
CA ASP A 73 9.58 -9.47 2.62
C ASP A 73 8.85 -9.18 1.32
N VAL A 74 8.24 -8.00 1.23
CA VAL A 74 7.52 -7.60 0.02
C VAL A 74 8.50 -7.44 -1.14
N LYS A 75 9.63 -6.80 -0.87
CA LYS A 75 10.64 -6.60 -1.90
C LYS A 75 11.16 -7.94 -2.43
N ALA A 76 11.33 -8.91 -1.55
CA ALA A 76 11.82 -10.22 -1.96
C ALA A 76 10.85 -10.89 -2.92
N VAL A 77 9.55 -10.79 -2.63
CA VAL A 77 8.53 -11.36 -3.52
C VAL A 77 8.55 -10.65 -4.87
N LEU A 78 8.63 -9.33 -4.86
CA LEU A 78 8.66 -8.57 -6.10
C LEU A 78 9.88 -8.92 -6.94
N LYS A 79 11.02 -9.06 -6.29
CA LYS A 79 12.25 -9.39 -6.97
C LYS A 79 12.16 -10.77 -7.62
N ALA A 80 11.59 -11.73 -6.91
CA ALA A 80 11.42 -13.07 -7.45
C ALA A 80 10.49 -13.06 -8.67
N ARG A 81 9.41 -12.28 -8.59
CA ARG A 81 8.47 -12.17 -9.70
C ARG A 81 9.06 -11.43 -10.88
N GLN A 82 9.95 -10.50 -10.60
CA GLN A 82 10.61 -9.74 -11.66
C GLN A 82 11.42 -10.67 -12.55
N GLY A 83 12.11 -11.65 -11.95
CA GLY A 83 12.81 -12.63 -12.73
C GLY A 83 11.89 -13.42 -13.65
N LYS A 84 10.73 -13.82 -13.12
CA LYS A 84 9.75 -14.54 -13.91
C LYS A 84 9.13 -13.67 -14.98
N GLN A 85 8.92 -12.40 -14.67
CA GLN A 85 8.36 -11.46 -15.63
C GLN A 85 9.28 -11.24 -16.82
N SER A 86 10.58 -11.27 -16.58
CA SER A 86 11.53 -11.15 -17.67
C SER A 86 11.34 -12.25 -18.69
N ASN A 87 11.03 -13.44 -18.24
CA ASN A 87 10.75 -14.54 -19.15
C ASN A 87 9.43 -14.41 -19.84
N VAL A 88 8.46 -13.80 -19.16
CA VAL A 88 7.12 -13.63 -19.70
C VAL A 88 7.06 -12.49 -20.70
N HIS A 89 7.98 -11.56 -20.61
CA HIS A 89 8.00 -10.40 -21.51
C HIS A 89 8.03 -10.76 -22.97
N ASP A 90 8.50 -11.92 -23.31
CA ASP A 90 8.53 -12.36 -24.67
C ASP A 90 7.16 -12.67 -25.22
N ARG A 91 6.15 -12.62 -24.35
CA ARG A 91 4.78 -12.92 -24.74
C ARG A 91 3.92 -11.68 -24.65
N LYS A 92 2.85 -11.71 -25.38
CA LYS A 92 1.96 -10.57 -25.42
C LYS A 92 0.98 -10.48 -24.30
N GLU A 93 0.84 -11.54 -23.56
CA GLU A 93 -0.17 -11.63 -22.51
C GLU A 93 0.03 -10.66 -21.39
N VAL A 94 1.13 -10.01 -21.36
CA VAL A 94 1.42 -9.02 -20.33
C VAL A 94 0.33 -7.97 -20.26
N THR A 95 -0.30 -7.71 -21.38
CA THR A 95 -1.32 -6.69 -21.44
C THR A 95 -2.67 -7.12 -20.87
N ASP A 96 -2.78 -8.35 -20.47
CA ASP A 96 -4.04 -8.90 -19.99
C ASP A 96 -4.31 -8.62 -18.53
N TYR A 97 -3.44 -7.97 -17.85
CA TYR A 97 -3.70 -7.66 -16.45
C TYR A 97 -4.99 -6.94 -16.26
#